data_f038f0799029ba06bfc2e5a9f96e06ec
#
_entry.id   f038f0799029ba06bfc2e5a9f96e06ec
#
_cell.length_a   1.000
_cell.length_b   1.000
_cell.length_c   1.000
_cell.angle_alpha   90.00
_cell.angle_beta   90.00
_cell.angle_gamma   90.00
#
_symmetry.space_group_name_H-M   'P 1'
#
loop_
_entity.id
_entity.type
_entity.pdbx_description
1 polymer ?
#
loop_
_entity_poly.entity_id
_entity_poly.type
_entity_poly.pdbx_seq_one_letter_code
_entity_poly.pdbx_strand_id
1 'polypeptide(L)'
;YNEVNGQRIPLTDSELERAIIDSALFSELNYDFSTIELVGTSVVNDEKVYEIKVTDSKTEYYSIESGLKIKEVETTEIEGNQIVVETTVNDYEEIDGVLIPSEINQVTPALPIPGGITIKFSKIKLDVKTSDSDFN
;
A
#
# COMPACT_ATOMS: atom_id res chain seq x y z
N TYR A 1 13.04 -14.20 -2.12
CA TYR A 1 12.91 -14.96 -3.39
C TYR A 1 11.45 -15.06 -3.77
N ASN A 2 11.19 -15.11 -5.08
CA ASN A 2 9.89 -15.50 -5.61
C ASN A 2 9.89 -17.00 -5.92
N GLU A 3 8.76 -17.69 -5.73
CA GLU A 3 8.61 -19.08 -6.11
C GLU A 3 7.67 -19.19 -7.31
N VAL A 4 8.19 -19.69 -8.44
CA VAL A 4 7.42 -19.90 -9.66
C VAL A 4 7.58 -21.38 -10.07
N ASN A 5 6.47 -22.11 -10.13
CA ASN A 5 6.45 -23.54 -10.48
C ASN A 5 7.40 -24.40 -9.62
N GLY A 6 7.55 -24.09 -8.33
CA GLY A 6 8.43 -24.79 -7.39
C GLY A 6 9.91 -24.44 -7.53
N GLN A 7 10.25 -23.47 -8.35
CA GLN A 7 11.61 -22.94 -8.46
C GLN A 7 11.74 -21.63 -7.70
N ARG A 8 12.76 -21.53 -6.84
CA ARG A 8 13.08 -20.30 -6.11
C ARG A 8 13.94 -19.41 -7.01
N ILE A 9 13.41 -18.23 -7.31
CA ILE A 9 14.10 -17.19 -8.08
C ILE A 9 14.56 -16.14 -7.07
N PRO A 10 15.87 -15.86 -6.94
CA PRO A 10 16.35 -14.80 -6.06
C PRO A 10 15.83 -13.45 -6.54
N LEU A 11 15.46 -12.60 -5.60
CA LEU A 11 15.11 -11.20 -5.89
C LEU A 11 16.38 -10.44 -6.26
N THR A 12 16.27 -9.49 -7.15
CA THR A 12 17.30 -8.46 -7.36
C THR A 12 17.38 -7.55 -6.13
N ASP A 13 18.47 -6.79 -5.98
CA ASP A 13 18.63 -5.88 -4.84
C ASP A 13 17.47 -4.88 -4.76
N SER A 14 17.02 -4.33 -5.87
CA SER A 14 15.89 -3.40 -5.94
C SER A 14 14.55 -4.05 -5.60
N GLU A 15 14.32 -5.29 -6.01
CA GLU A 15 13.12 -6.05 -5.64
C GLU A 15 13.13 -6.42 -4.16
N LEU A 16 14.30 -6.72 -3.59
CA LEU A 16 14.46 -7.01 -2.17
C LEU A 16 14.19 -5.76 -1.32
N GLU A 17 14.77 -4.61 -1.67
CA GLU A 17 14.51 -3.35 -0.98
C GLU A 17 13.02 -3.01 -1.01
N ARG A 18 12.38 -3.12 -2.18
CA ARG A 18 10.95 -2.91 -2.32
C ARG A 18 10.12 -3.87 -1.46
N ALA A 19 10.44 -5.17 -1.50
CA ALA A 19 9.75 -6.16 -0.69
C ALA A 19 9.89 -5.92 0.82
N ILE A 20 11.03 -5.39 1.28
CA ILE A 20 11.24 -5.00 2.68
C ILE A 20 10.33 -3.82 3.05
N ILE A 21 10.25 -2.79 2.20
CA ILE A 21 9.38 -1.63 2.42
C ILE A 21 7.91 -2.07 2.42
N ASP A 22 7.51 -2.85 1.42
CA ASP A 22 6.12 -3.32 1.25
C ASP A 22 5.69 -4.33 2.34
N SER A 23 6.65 -5.01 2.99
CA SER A 23 6.36 -5.93 4.10
C SER A 23 6.12 -5.21 5.43
N ALA A 24 6.45 -3.94 5.53
CA ALA A 24 6.20 -3.16 6.74
C ALA A 24 4.70 -2.87 6.88
N LEU A 25 4.15 -3.07 8.07
CA LEU A 25 2.74 -2.74 8.39
C LEU A 25 2.44 -1.26 8.13
N PHE A 26 3.44 -0.41 8.36
CA PHE A 26 3.42 1.03 8.06
C PHE A 26 4.64 1.38 7.22
N SER A 27 4.47 1.38 5.91
CA SER A 27 5.55 1.73 4.96
C SER A 27 6.11 3.15 5.22
N GLU A 28 5.26 4.03 5.74
CA GLU A 28 5.57 5.42 6.07
C GLU A 28 6.73 5.56 7.06
N LEU A 29 6.95 4.56 7.93
CA LEU A 29 8.08 4.56 8.89
C LEU A 29 9.43 4.37 8.22
N ASN A 30 9.45 3.89 6.98
CA ASN A 30 10.66 3.63 6.20
C ASN A 30 10.92 4.69 5.12
N TYR A 31 10.09 5.75 5.07
CA TYR A 31 10.25 6.79 4.07
C TYR A 31 11.48 7.67 4.33
N ASP A 32 12.19 8.01 3.27
CA ASP A 32 13.20 9.06 3.29
C ASP A 32 12.49 10.43 3.19
N PHE A 33 12.29 11.07 4.34
CA PHE A 33 11.61 12.36 4.40
C PHE A 33 12.34 13.49 3.66
N SER A 34 13.59 13.29 3.23
CA SER A 34 14.30 14.27 2.40
C SER A 34 13.84 14.28 0.94
N THR A 35 13.18 13.22 0.50
CA THR A 35 12.70 13.05 -0.90
C THR A 35 11.19 13.26 -1.04
N ILE A 36 10.46 13.32 0.08
CA ILE A 36 9.01 13.50 0.09
C ILE A 36 8.67 14.96 -0.23
N GLU A 37 7.68 15.14 -1.11
CA GLU A 37 7.20 16.45 -1.53
C GLU A 37 5.71 16.62 -1.22
N LEU A 38 5.36 17.70 -0.52
CA LEU A 38 3.97 18.14 -0.42
C LEU A 38 3.60 18.86 -1.73
N VAL A 39 2.82 18.19 -2.57
CA VAL A 39 2.37 18.73 -3.86
C VAL A 39 1.30 19.81 -3.65
N GLY A 40 0.37 19.58 -2.70
CA GLY A 40 -0.71 20.51 -2.40
C GLY A 40 -1.84 19.88 -1.61
N THR A 41 -3.04 20.41 -1.85
CA THR A 41 -4.29 19.87 -1.28
C THR A 41 -5.27 19.57 -2.40
N SER A 42 -6.05 18.49 -2.22
CA SER A 42 -7.10 18.08 -3.14
C SER A 42 -8.32 17.57 -2.39
N VAL A 43 -9.27 16.97 -3.10
CA VAL A 43 -10.47 16.35 -2.51
C VAL A 43 -10.57 14.92 -3.02
N VAL A 44 -10.69 13.98 -2.09
CA VAL A 44 -10.91 12.54 -2.37
C VAL A 44 -12.15 12.10 -1.59
N ASN A 45 -13.17 11.57 -2.28
CA ASN A 45 -14.43 11.13 -1.68
C ASN A 45 -15.08 12.18 -0.77
N ASP A 46 -15.16 13.44 -1.25
CA ASP A 46 -15.68 14.61 -0.51
C ASP A 46 -14.86 15.04 0.72
N GLU A 47 -13.71 14.42 0.97
CA GLU A 47 -12.79 14.75 2.05
C GLU A 47 -11.60 15.56 1.55
N LYS A 48 -11.20 16.62 2.28
CA LYS A 48 -10.00 17.40 1.98
C LYS A 48 -8.76 16.64 2.40
N VAL A 49 -7.80 16.54 1.49
CA VAL A 49 -6.57 15.76 1.70
C VAL A 49 -5.33 16.57 1.35
N TYR A 50 -4.22 16.25 2.00
CA TYR A 50 -2.88 16.56 1.51
C TYR A 50 -2.48 15.55 0.43
N GLU A 51 -1.92 16.04 -0.66
CA GLU A 51 -1.32 15.25 -1.73
C GLU A 51 0.18 15.22 -1.55
N ILE A 52 0.73 14.04 -1.29
CA ILE A 52 2.13 13.84 -0.96
C ILE A 52 2.76 12.91 -1.99
N LYS A 53 3.76 13.42 -2.72
CA LYS A 53 4.60 12.63 -3.59
C LYS A 53 5.69 11.95 -2.77
N VAL A 54 5.63 10.64 -2.68
CA VAL A 54 6.59 9.81 -1.92
C VAL A 54 7.79 9.43 -2.80
N THR A 55 7.49 9.03 -4.05
CA THR A 55 8.48 8.75 -5.10
C THR A 55 7.97 9.27 -6.44
N ASP A 56 8.77 9.15 -7.50
CA ASP A 56 8.32 9.51 -8.85
C ASP A 56 7.16 8.64 -9.35
N SER A 57 6.98 7.44 -8.76
CA SER A 57 5.93 6.50 -9.12
C SER A 57 4.81 6.37 -8.09
N LYS A 58 4.92 7.04 -6.92
CA LYS A 58 3.99 6.86 -5.80
C LYS A 58 3.55 8.20 -5.22
N THR A 59 2.23 8.40 -5.19
CA THR A 59 1.57 9.54 -4.53
C THR A 59 0.56 9.04 -3.52
N GLU A 60 0.55 9.64 -2.34
CA GLU A 60 -0.36 9.31 -1.24
C GLU A 60 -1.20 10.53 -0.85
N TYR A 61 -2.41 10.25 -0.38
CA TYR A 61 -3.41 11.24 -0.01
C TYR A 61 -3.82 11.03 1.44
N TYR A 62 -3.58 12.03 2.27
CA TYR A 62 -3.86 11.99 3.71
C TYR A 62 -4.94 12.98 4.08
N SER A 63 -5.92 12.54 4.84
CA SER A 63 -6.97 13.41 5.40
C SER A 63 -6.36 14.58 6.17
N ILE A 64 -6.83 15.80 5.88
CA ILE A 64 -6.42 16.99 6.66
C ILE A 64 -7.01 16.94 8.06
N GLU A 65 -8.16 16.32 8.24
CA GLU A 65 -8.86 16.25 9.51
C GLU A 65 -8.31 15.17 10.44
N SER A 66 -8.15 13.92 9.92
CA SER A 66 -7.74 12.78 10.73
C SER A 66 -6.25 12.48 10.67
N GLY A 67 -5.56 12.93 9.64
CA GLY A 67 -4.18 12.55 9.35
C GLY A 67 -4.03 11.14 8.76
N LEU A 68 -5.13 10.41 8.55
CA LEU A 68 -5.08 9.05 8.02
C LEU A 68 -4.92 9.04 6.49
N LYS A 69 -4.26 8.02 5.98
CA LYS A 69 -4.15 7.80 4.53
C LYS A 69 -5.50 7.39 3.96
N ILE A 70 -5.98 8.12 2.98
CA ILE A 70 -7.27 7.87 2.31
C ILE A 70 -7.09 7.16 0.99
N LYS A 71 -6.02 7.49 0.27
CA LYS A 71 -5.76 6.95 -1.06
C LYS A 71 -4.27 6.87 -1.33
N GLU A 72 -3.91 5.95 -2.18
CA GLU A 72 -2.57 5.81 -2.76
C GLU A 72 -2.70 5.56 -4.26
N VAL A 73 -1.82 6.16 -5.04
CA VAL A 73 -1.69 5.91 -6.48
C VAL A 73 -0.25 5.52 -6.74
N GLU A 74 -0.06 4.33 -7.26
CA GLU A 74 1.27 3.84 -7.63
C GLU A 74 1.30 3.42 -9.09
N THR A 75 2.37 3.83 -9.80
CA THR A 75 2.67 3.38 -11.15
C THR A 75 3.79 2.37 -11.10
N THR A 76 3.55 1.18 -11.61
CA THR A 76 4.57 0.11 -11.74
C THR A 76 4.74 -0.26 -13.19
N GLU A 77 5.87 -0.89 -13.53
CA GLU A 77 6.12 -1.41 -14.87
C GLU A 77 6.14 -2.93 -14.82
N ILE A 78 5.30 -3.57 -15.63
CA ILE A 78 5.25 -5.01 -15.79
C ILE A 78 5.39 -5.33 -17.28
N GLU A 79 6.44 -6.08 -17.63
CA GLU A 79 6.72 -6.49 -19.02
C GLU A 79 6.74 -5.30 -20.02
N GLY A 80 7.30 -4.15 -19.59
CA GLY A 80 7.41 -2.94 -20.42
C GLY A 80 6.12 -2.11 -20.50
N ASN A 81 5.06 -2.51 -19.79
CA ASN A 81 3.81 -1.75 -19.73
C ASN A 81 3.70 -1.04 -18.37
N GLN A 82 3.39 0.25 -18.41
CA GLN A 82 3.06 0.99 -17.20
C GLN A 82 1.65 0.63 -16.72
N ILE A 83 1.55 0.23 -15.46
CA ILE A 83 0.31 -0.12 -14.79
C ILE A 83 0.13 0.83 -13.63
N VAL A 84 -1.01 1.53 -13.61
CA VAL A 84 -1.41 2.38 -12.50
C VAL A 84 -2.32 1.58 -11.57
N VAL A 85 -2.00 1.55 -10.29
CA VAL A 85 -2.83 0.96 -9.24
C VAL A 85 -3.28 2.07 -8.31
N GLU A 86 -4.59 2.21 -8.15
CA GLU A 86 -5.19 3.09 -7.17
C GLU A 86 -5.71 2.24 -6.02
N THR A 87 -5.25 2.52 -4.81
CA THR A 87 -5.73 1.89 -3.57
C THR A 87 -6.44 2.94 -2.73
N THR A 88 -7.70 2.73 -2.42
CA THR A 88 -8.50 3.56 -1.51
C THR A 88 -8.68 2.83 -0.19
N VAL A 89 -8.45 3.50 0.92
CA VAL A 89 -8.76 2.96 2.25
C VAL A 89 -10.18 3.37 2.60
N ASN A 90 -11.07 2.38 2.71
CA ASN A 90 -12.48 2.59 2.99
C ASN A 90 -12.79 2.62 4.48
N ASP A 91 -12.02 1.87 5.28
CA ASP A 91 -12.26 1.77 6.72
C ASP A 91 -10.97 1.46 7.50
N TYR A 92 -10.96 1.87 8.77
CA TYR A 92 -9.89 1.63 9.73
C TYR A 92 -10.45 0.96 10.98
N GLU A 93 -9.72 0.01 11.55
CA GLU A 93 -10.02 -0.62 12.83
C GLU A 93 -8.93 -0.28 13.85
N GLU A 94 -9.33 0.09 15.07
CA GLU A 94 -8.40 0.31 16.17
C GLU A 94 -8.09 -1.02 16.87
N ILE A 95 -6.81 -1.39 16.87
CA ILE A 95 -6.32 -2.61 17.49
C ILE A 95 -5.17 -2.23 18.43
N ASP A 96 -5.36 -2.45 19.72
CA ASP A 96 -4.37 -2.12 20.76
C ASP A 96 -3.89 -0.66 20.70
N GLY A 97 -4.77 0.28 20.35
CA GLY A 97 -4.47 1.71 20.24
C GLY A 97 -3.84 2.12 18.91
N VAL A 98 -3.74 1.20 17.93
CA VAL A 98 -3.22 1.46 16.59
C VAL A 98 -4.34 1.37 15.57
N LEU A 99 -4.50 2.41 14.73
CA LEU A 99 -5.45 2.40 13.62
C LEU A 99 -4.83 1.69 12.41
N ILE A 100 -5.48 0.60 11.99
CA ILE A 100 -5.02 -0.24 10.88
C ILE A 100 -6.12 -0.25 9.80
N PRO A 101 -5.76 -0.12 8.50
CA PRO A 101 -6.72 -0.28 7.42
C PRO A 101 -7.43 -1.63 7.53
N SER A 102 -8.75 -1.64 7.65
CA SER A 102 -9.58 -2.84 7.75
C SER A 102 -10.32 -3.17 6.45
N GLU A 103 -10.51 -2.18 5.60
CA GLU A 103 -11.07 -2.36 4.26
C GLU A 103 -10.35 -1.47 3.25
N ILE A 104 -9.89 -2.07 2.16
CA ILE A 104 -9.29 -1.35 1.03
C ILE A 104 -9.98 -1.73 -0.28
N ASN A 105 -10.01 -0.80 -1.23
CA ASN A 105 -10.44 -1.04 -2.61
C ASN A 105 -9.29 -0.72 -3.56
N GLN A 106 -8.99 -1.66 -4.46
CA GLN A 106 -7.96 -1.49 -5.49
C GLN A 106 -8.57 -1.46 -6.89
N VAL A 107 -8.20 -0.45 -7.64
CA VAL A 107 -8.59 -0.28 -9.04
C VAL A 107 -7.34 -0.24 -9.91
N THR A 108 -7.34 -1.03 -10.97
CA THR A 108 -6.26 -0.99 -11.97
C THR A 108 -6.81 -1.27 -13.37
N PRO A 109 -6.37 -0.53 -14.39
CA PRO A 109 -6.76 -0.81 -15.79
C PRO A 109 -6.33 -2.18 -16.29
N ALA A 110 -5.30 -2.80 -15.67
CA ALA A 110 -4.83 -4.13 -16.03
C ALA A 110 -5.86 -5.24 -15.70
N LEU A 111 -6.74 -4.99 -14.73
CA LEU A 111 -7.84 -5.87 -14.37
C LEU A 111 -9.15 -5.10 -14.55
N PRO A 112 -9.85 -5.23 -15.70
CA PRO A 112 -11.07 -4.50 -15.98
C PRO A 112 -12.27 -5.04 -15.20
N ILE A 113 -12.16 -5.02 -13.87
CA ILE A 113 -13.24 -5.37 -12.94
C ILE A 113 -13.97 -4.08 -12.60
N PRO A 114 -15.24 -3.92 -12.98
CA PRO A 114 -16.01 -2.73 -12.63
C PRO A 114 -16.03 -2.50 -11.11
N GLY A 115 -15.59 -1.32 -10.67
CA GLY A 115 -15.52 -0.97 -9.25
C GLY A 115 -14.27 -1.48 -8.53
N GLY A 116 -13.38 -2.23 -9.20
CA GLY A 116 -12.16 -2.74 -8.61
C GLY A 116 -12.34 -3.97 -7.72
N ILE A 117 -11.34 -4.24 -6.88
CA ILE A 117 -11.34 -5.35 -5.93
C ILE A 117 -11.37 -4.78 -4.52
N THR A 118 -12.40 -5.14 -3.75
CA THR A 118 -12.47 -4.80 -2.32
C THR A 118 -11.89 -5.93 -1.48
N ILE A 119 -10.93 -5.60 -0.61
CA ILE A 119 -10.31 -6.51 0.34
C ILE A 119 -10.73 -6.08 1.75
N LYS A 120 -11.33 -6.99 2.50
CA LYS A 120 -11.71 -6.81 3.90
C LYS A 120 -10.91 -7.75 4.78
N PHE A 121 -10.29 -7.20 5.82
CA PHE A 121 -9.60 -7.98 6.83
C PHE A 121 -10.57 -8.32 7.96
N SER A 122 -10.99 -9.58 8.05
CA SER A 122 -11.97 -10.03 9.05
C SER A 122 -11.38 -10.23 10.45
N LYS A 123 -10.06 -10.31 10.55
CA LYS A 123 -9.36 -10.50 11.83
C LYS A 123 -7.91 -10.06 11.70
N ILE A 124 -7.56 -9.05 12.45
CA ILE A 124 -6.19 -8.53 12.55
C ILE A 124 -5.70 -8.78 13.98
N LYS A 125 -4.47 -9.23 14.14
CA LYS A 125 -3.81 -9.38 15.42
C LYS A 125 -2.40 -8.85 15.33
N LEU A 126 -2.00 -8.06 16.31
CA LEU A 126 -0.63 -7.57 16.47
C LEU A 126 0.18 -8.52 17.37
N ASP A 127 1.50 -8.46 17.23
CA ASP A 127 2.46 -9.18 18.09
C ASP A 127 2.23 -10.70 18.23
N VAL A 128 1.66 -11.33 17.20
CA VAL A 128 1.49 -12.78 17.18
C VAL A 128 2.84 -13.46 16.98
N LYS A 129 3.21 -14.35 17.88
CA LYS A 129 4.38 -15.20 17.64
C LYS A 129 4.10 -16.12 16.47
N THR A 130 4.92 -15.99 15.44
CA THR A 130 4.86 -16.83 14.25
C THR A 130 5.98 -17.88 14.28
N SER A 131 5.75 -19.00 13.62
CA SER A 131 6.73 -20.06 13.42
C SER A 131 6.81 -20.41 11.91
N ASP A 132 7.86 -21.09 11.48
CA ASP A 132 8.01 -21.49 10.09
C ASP A 132 6.84 -22.35 9.58
N SER A 133 6.12 -23.03 10.48
CA SER A 133 4.93 -23.82 10.14
C SER A 133 3.71 -22.98 9.74
N ASP A 134 3.68 -21.70 10.09
CA ASP A 134 2.57 -20.80 9.74
C ASP A 134 2.64 -20.31 8.28
N PHE A 135 3.78 -20.59 7.60
CA PHE A 135 4.06 -20.19 6.23
C PHE A 135 4.17 -21.38 5.24
N ASN A 136 3.77 -22.60 5.66
CA ASN A 136 3.75 -23.81 4.83
C ASN A 136 2.35 -24.21 4.42
#